data_e42057d18c27b9e109ef84352d6bdc2c
#
_entry.id   e42057d18c27b9e109ef84352d6bdc2c
#
_cell.length_a   1.000
_cell.length_b   1.000
_cell.length_c   1.000
_cell.angle_alpha   90.00
_cell.angle_beta   90.00
_cell.angle_gamma   90.00
#
_symmetry.space_group_name_H-M   'P 1'
#
loop_
_entity.id
_entity.type
_entity.pdbx_description
1 polymer ?
#
loop_
_entity_poly.entity_id
_entity_poly.type
_entity_poly.pdbx_seq_one_letter_code
_entity_poly.pdbx_strand_id
1 'polypeptide(L)'
;MTENNTLPPSASPQPTTTPATPGSAPAHVAHPQTVRSFVRRTGRVTTGQAKAFAELGSTFVLPFQTAPLDMVAVFGRSAPVILEIGFGMGEATAHIAQVRPDDNFLCCEVHEPGVGALLKRIGEHKLDNIRILQHDAVEVLAHMLPEGSLQGIHVFFPDPWHKKKHNKRRLIQAPFLAKLVSRLAPGGYIHCATDWEPYAQQMLEVLSAEPQLRNSTDGFAPRPSYRPTTKFEKRGLRLGHGVWDVIFLKR
;
A
#
# COMPACT_ATOMS: atom_id res chain seq x y z
N MET A 1 63.25 50.70 55.50
CA MET A 1 63.61 51.24 54.19
C MET A 1 64.21 50.08 53.41
N THR A 2 63.50 49.38 52.70
CA THR A 2 64.00 48.45 51.68
C THR A 2 62.80 48.06 50.79
N GLU A 3 62.85 48.61 49.60
CA GLU A 3 61.84 48.31 48.52
C GLU A 3 62.07 46.92 47.98
N ASN A 4 61.04 46.13 47.97
CA ASN A 4 61.02 44.83 47.31
C ASN A 4 60.32 44.95 45.95
N ASN A 5 61.15 44.95 44.93
CA ASN A 5 60.80 44.98 43.54
C ASN A 5 60.44 43.51 43.10
N THR A 6 59.17 43.17 42.91
CA THR A 6 58.74 41.87 42.40
C THR A 6 58.25 42.03 40.97
N LEU A 7 58.97 41.46 40.05
CA LEU A 7 58.62 41.33 38.63
C LEU A 7 57.40 40.43 38.45
N PRO A 8 56.47 40.71 37.50
CA PRO A 8 55.37 39.86 37.18
C PRO A 8 55.80 38.64 36.32
N PRO A 9 55.11 37.50 36.44
CA PRO A 9 55.45 36.30 35.68
C PRO A 9 55.09 36.39 34.20
N SER A 10 56.00 35.86 33.38
CA SER A 10 55.92 35.71 31.92
C SER A 10 54.66 34.97 31.48
N ALA A 11 53.94 35.59 30.56
CA ALA A 11 52.78 34.96 29.90
C ALA A 11 53.23 33.88 28.88
N SER A 12 52.72 32.67 29.03
CA SER A 12 52.87 31.60 28.06
C SER A 12 52.05 31.87 26.78
N PRO A 13 52.53 31.50 25.59
CA PRO A 13 51.81 31.75 24.35
C PRO A 13 50.61 30.80 24.25
N GLN A 14 49.45 31.38 23.94
CA GLN A 14 48.25 30.60 23.60
C GLN A 14 48.38 29.96 22.21
N PRO A 15 47.83 28.75 22.00
CA PRO A 15 47.83 28.14 20.68
C PRO A 15 46.85 28.85 19.74
N THR A 16 47.33 29.28 18.60
CA THR A 16 46.53 29.84 17.51
C THR A 16 45.62 28.74 16.92
N THR A 17 44.30 28.90 17.13
CA THR A 17 43.28 28.07 16.46
C THR A 17 43.15 28.55 15.01
N THR A 18 43.59 27.70 14.09
CA THR A 18 43.32 27.81 12.66
C THR A 18 41.80 27.61 12.44
N PRO A 19 41.08 28.45 11.66
CA PRO A 19 39.68 28.23 11.37
C PRO A 19 39.51 26.99 10.50
N ALA A 20 38.68 26.05 10.96
CA ALA A 20 38.28 24.88 10.21
C ALA A 20 37.50 25.29 8.95
N THR A 21 37.93 24.81 7.81
CA THR A 21 37.24 24.89 6.53
C THR A 21 35.81 24.30 6.68
N PRO A 22 34.74 24.95 6.22
CA PRO A 22 33.40 24.38 6.30
C PRO A 22 33.38 23.13 5.46
N GLY A 23 33.13 21.98 6.11
CA GLY A 23 32.95 20.71 5.45
C GLY A 23 31.84 20.79 4.42
N SER A 24 32.13 20.34 3.21
CA SER A 24 31.18 20.18 2.12
C SER A 24 30.01 19.33 2.63
N ALA A 25 28.77 19.87 2.52
CA ALA A 25 27.54 19.13 2.78
C ALA A 25 27.54 17.84 1.94
N PRO A 26 27.05 16.71 2.48
CA PRO A 26 27.00 15.47 1.73
C PRO A 26 26.16 15.70 0.48
N ALA A 27 26.69 15.31 -0.68
CA ALA A 27 26.01 15.39 -1.96
C ALA A 27 24.65 14.68 -1.83
N HIS A 28 23.58 15.42 -2.07
CA HIS A 28 22.24 14.86 -2.21
C HIS A 28 22.29 13.80 -3.33
N VAL A 29 22.33 12.54 -2.96
CA VAL A 29 22.09 11.45 -3.91
C VAL A 29 20.64 11.63 -4.36
N ALA A 30 20.47 12.14 -5.56
CA ALA A 30 19.16 12.26 -6.20
C ALA A 30 18.64 10.82 -6.41
N HIS A 31 17.82 10.33 -5.51
CA HIS A 31 17.06 9.11 -5.75
C HIS A 31 16.21 9.34 -7.01
N PRO A 32 16.26 8.44 -8.00
CA PRO A 32 15.43 8.55 -9.18
C PRO A 32 13.97 8.72 -8.70
N GLN A 33 13.32 9.80 -9.13
CA GLN A 33 11.92 10.06 -8.76
C GLN A 33 11.08 8.91 -9.31
N THR A 34 10.76 7.95 -8.46
CA THR A 34 9.86 6.86 -8.82
C THR A 34 8.50 7.46 -9.14
N VAL A 35 8.00 7.19 -10.34
CA VAL A 35 6.69 7.68 -10.80
C VAL A 35 5.63 7.01 -9.92
N ARG A 36 5.03 7.78 -9.00
CA ARG A 36 3.99 7.25 -8.10
C ARG A 36 2.71 6.95 -8.86
N SER A 37 2.14 5.79 -8.59
CA SER A 37 0.86 5.33 -9.16
C SER A 37 -0.37 6.03 -8.53
N PHE A 38 -0.20 6.74 -7.45
CA PHE A 38 -1.27 7.45 -6.72
C PHE A 38 -0.91 8.91 -6.46
N VAL A 39 -1.95 9.71 -6.16
CA VAL A 39 -1.83 11.09 -5.67
C VAL A 39 -2.36 11.13 -4.25
N ARG A 40 -1.53 11.55 -3.29
CA ARG A 40 -2.03 11.83 -1.93
C ARG A 40 -2.98 13.02 -2.01
N ARG A 41 -4.27 12.76 -1.79
CA ARG A 41 -5.29 13.81 -1.64
C ARG A 41 -5.50 14.02 -0.15
N THR A 42 -5.33 15.26 0.32
CA THR A 42 -5.78 15.64 1.65
C THR A 42 -7.31 15.59 1.65
N GLY A 43 -7.88 14.58 2.29
CA GLY A 43 -9.31 14.43 2.47
C GLY A 43 -9.72 14.93 3.86
N ARG A 44 -10.95 15.43 3.98
CA ARG A 44 -11.51 15.78 5.28
C ARG A 44 -11.98 14.51 6.00
N VAL A 45 -11.41 14.24 7.17
CA VAL A 45 -11.87 13.16 8.06
C VAL A 45 -13.16 13.62 8.76
N THR A 46 -14.20 12.79 8.74
CA THR A 46 -15.45 13.07 9.46
C THR A 46 -15.29 12.71 10.94
N THR A 47 -16.15 13.28 11.80
CA THR A 47 -16.15 12.98 13.25
C THR A 47 -16.30 11.47 13.52
N GLY A 48 -17.16 10.77 12.75
CA GLY A 48 -17.34 9.32 12.90
C GLY A 48 -16.10 8.50 12.50
N GLN A 49 -15.35 8.94 11.48
CA GLN A 49 -14.09 8.32 11.08
C GLN A 49 -13.00 8.56 12.13
N ALA A 50 -12.89 9.78 12.66
CA ALA A 50 -11.94 10.11 13.72
C ALA A 50 -12.21 9.30 15.00
N LYS A 51 -13.50 9.16 15.39
CA LYS A 51 -13.92 8.32 16.52
C LYS A 51 -13.50 6.85 16.29
N ALA A 52 -13.83 6.30 15.13
CA ALA A 52 -13.47 4.91 14.81
C ALA A 52 -11.93 4.70 14.83
N PHE A 53 -11.16 5.69 14.38
CA PHE A 53 -9.71 5.62 14.45
C PHE A 53 -9.19 5.64 15.90
N ALA A 54 -9.76 6.48 16.76
CA ALA A 54 -9.39 6.54 18.17
C ALA A 54 -9.73 5.25 18.93
N GLU A 55 -10.87 4.62 18.61
CA GLU A 55 -11.35 3.42 19.31
C GLU A 55 -10.72 2.12 18.78
N LEU A 56 -10.50 2.01 17.47
CA LEU A 56 -10.12 0.76 16.80
C LEU A 56 -8.73 0.80 16.15
N GLY A 57 -8.15 1.99 16.01
CA GLY A 57 -6.88 2.16 15.29
C GLY A 57 -5.74 1.33 15.86
N SER A 58 -5.60 1.28 17.19
CA SER A 58 -4.53 0.51 17.84
C SER A 58 -4.63 -1.01 17.63
N THR A 59 -5.83 -1.53 17.37
CA THR A 59 -6.06 -2.96 17.13
C THR A 59 -5.94 -3.34 15.67
N PHE A 60 -6.43 -2.48 14.76
CA PHE A 60 -6.60 -2.85 13.35
C PHE A 60 -5.61 -2.18 12.41
N VAL A 61 -4.99 -1.04 12.79
CA VAL A 61 -4.00 -0.36 11.97
C VAL A 61 -2.60 -0.74 12.42
N LEU A 62 -1.87 -1.41 11.54
CA LEU A 62 -0.50 -1.83 11.78
C LEU A 62 0.47 -0.70 11.43
N PRO A 63 1.50 -0.46 12.24
CA PRO A 63 2.57 0.45 11.87
C PRO A 63 3.40 -0.13 10.73
N PHE A 64 3.92 0.73 9.85
CA PHE A 64 4.92 0.30 8.88
C PHE A 64 6.22 -0.07 9.59
N GLN A 65 6.83 -1.16 9.14
CA GLN A 65 8.14 -1.63 9.62
C GLN A 65 8.98 -2.19 8.48
N THR A 66 10.29 -2.18 8.64
CA THR A 66 11.24 -2.76 7.65
C THR A 66 11.58 -4.23 7.94
N ALA A 67 10.65 -4.96 8.53
CA ALA A 67 10.77 -6.37 8.85
C ALA A 67 9.51 -7.12 8.41
N PRO A 68 9.60 -8.38 8.02
CA PRO A 68 8.46 -9.20 7.65
C PRO A 68 7.43 -9.32 8.79
N LEU A 69 6.15 -9.35 8.41
CA LEU A 69 5.05 -9.63 9.33
C LEU A 69 4.94 -11.13 9.61
N ASP A 70 4.74 -11.47 10.87
CA ASP A 70 4.20 -12.78 11.25
C ASP A 70 2.66 -12.69 11.15
N MET A 71 2.10 -13.29 10.11
CA MET A 71 0.65 -13.21 9.84
C MET A 71 -0.17 -13.89 10.91
N VAL A 72 0.35 -14.96 11.55
CA VAL A 72 -0.35 -15.63 12.64
C VAL A 72 -0.42 -14.72 13.86
N ALA A 73 0.67 -14.07 14.22
CA ALA A 73 0.69 -13.10 15.31
C ALA A 73 -0.20 -11.89 15.02
N VAL A 74 -0.19 -11.39 13.78
CA VAL A 74 -0.98 -10.22 13.35
C VAL A 74 -2.49 -10.48 13.42
N PHE A 75 -2.96 -11.65 13.00
CA PHE A 75 -4.39 -11.99 12.96
C PHE A 75 -4.87 -12.83 14.14
N GLY A 76 -3.96 -13.38 14.95
CA GLY A 76 -4.29 -14.29 16.04
C GLY A 76 -4.75 -15.69 15.59
N ARG A 77 -4.63 -15.99 14.27
CA ARG A 77 -5.02 -17.27 13.68
C ARG A 77 -4.22 -17.56 12.40
N SER A 78 -4.09 -18.85 12.08
CA SER A 78 -3.59 -19.32 10.79
C SER A 78 -4.75 -19.43 9.80
N ALA A 79 -4.72 -18.61 8.75
CA ALA A 79 -5.71 -18.59 7.68
C ALA A 79 -5.08 -18.04 6.40
N PRO A 80 -5.67 -18.30 5.20
CA PRO A 80 -5.22 -17.69 3.95
C PRO A 80 -5.20 -16.17 4.06
N VAL A 81 -4.11 -15.52 3.61
CA VAL A 81 -3.98 -14.06 3.64
C VAL A 81 -4.21 -13.49 2.25
N ILE A 82 -5.13 -12.54 2.16
CA ILE A 82 -5.45 -11.78 0.97
C ILE A 82 -4.96 -10.34 1.16
N LEU A 83 -4.11 -9.86 0.24
CA LEU A 83 -3.69 -8.46 0.22
C LEU A 83 -4.67 -7.66 -0.65
N GLU A 84 -5.28 -6.62 -0.11
CA GLU A 84 -6.02 -5.63 -0.91
C GLU A 84 -5.23 -4.33 -1.01
N ILE A 85 -5.06 -3.82 -2.24
CA ILE A 85 -4.30 -2.60 -2.52
C ILE A 85 -5.27 -1.52 -3.00
N GLY A 86 -5.36 -0.41 -2.23
CA GLY A 86 -6.19 0.73 -2.58
C GLY A 86 -7.68 0.49 -2.31
N PHE A 87 -8.06 0.13 -1.09
CA PHE A 87 -9.44 -0.18 -0.73
C PHE A 87 -10.40 1.03 -0.71
N GLY A 88 -9.89 2.24 -0.90
CA GLY A 88 -10.70 3.47 -0.92
C GLY A 88 -11.49 3.66 0.37
N MET A 89 -12.84 3.72 0.29
CA MET A 89 -13.70 3.87 1.46
C MET A 89 -14.07 2.54 2.14
N GLY A 90 -13.52 1.41 1.68
CA GLY A 90 -13.64 0.09 2.30
C GLY A 90 -15.01 -0.58 2.23
N GLU A 91 -15.94 -0.13 1.36
CA GLU A 91 -17.26 -0.77 1.21
C GLU A 91 -17.15 -2.20 0.68
N ALA A 92 -16.35 -2.38 -0.38
CA ALA A 92 -16.11 -3.69 -0.97
C ALA A 92 -15.32 -4.59 -0.02
N THR A 93 -14.27 -4.05 0.61
CA THR A 93 -13.43 -4.75 1.59
C THR A 93 -14.24 -5.33 2.73
N ALA A 94 -15.06 -4.51 3.40
CA ALA A 94 -15.90 -4.96 4.50
C ALA A 94 -16.90 -6.04 4.07
N HIS A 95 -17.53 -5.90 2.89
CA HIS A 95 -18.42 -6.92 2.35
C HIS A 95 -17.68 -8.24 2.07
N ILE A 96 -16.50 -8.16 1.42
CA ILE A 96 -15.71 -9.35 1.08
C ILE A 96 -15.27 -10.08 2.35
N ALA A 97 -14.81 -9.35 3.35
CA ALA A 97 -14.43 -9.93 4.64
C ALA A 97 -15.59 -10.62 5.37
N GLN A 98 -16.82 -10.11 5.22
CA GLN A 98 -18.04 -10.75 5.77
C GLN A 98 -18.38 -12.07 5.06
N VAL A 99 -18.29 -12.11 3.73
CA VAL A 99 -18.68 -13.31 2.95
C VAL A 99 -17.54 -14.34 2.84
N ARG A 100 -16.34 -13.98 3.28
CA ARG A 100 -15.15 -14.85 3.33
C ARG A 100 -14.54 -14.81 4.74
N PRO A 101 -15.25 -15.28 5.77
CA PRO A 101 -14.81 -15.19 7.17
C PRO A 101 -13.57 -16.05 7.47
N ASP A 102 -13.31 -17.06 6.65
CA ASP A 102 -12.17 -17.97 6.81
C ASP A 102 -10.85 -17.41 6.26
N ASP A 103 -10.90 -16.29 5.55
CA ASP A 103 -9.71 -15.59 5.06
C ASP A 103 -9.34 -14.40 5.95
N ASN A 104 -8.07 -14.06 5.96
CA ASN A 104 -7.52 -12.85 6.56
C ASN A 104 -7.25 -11.80 5.48
N PHE A 105 -7.64 -10.56 5.72
CA PHE A 105 -7.48 -9.44 4.77
C PHE A 105 -6.48 -8.43 5.31
N LEU A 106 -5.33 -8.32 4.64
CA LEU A 106 -4.35 -7.26 4.86
C LEU A 106 -4.59 -6.16 3.83
N CYS A 107 -4.98 -4.97 4.27
CA CYS A 107 -5.49 -3.93 3.39
C CYS A 107 -4.58 -2.70 3.40
N CYS A 108 -4.04 -2.29 2.25
CA CYS A 108 -3.17 -1.13 2.10
C CYS A 108 -3.95 0.05 1.50
N GLU A 109 -3.85 1.22 2.13
CA GLU A 109 -4.41 2.47 1.63
C GLU A 109 -3.55 3.66 2.10
N VAL A 110 -3.40 4.67 1.25
CA VAL A 110 -2.65 5.89 1.58
C VAL A 110 -3.55 7.06 1.99
N HIS A 111 -4.86 6.93 1.75
CA HIS A 111 -5.87 7.96 1.99
C HIS A 111 -6.50 7.81 3.37
N GLU A 112 -6.14 8.70 4.30
CA GLU A 112 -6.56 8.64 5.71
C GLU A 112 -8.10 8.54 5.90
N PRO A 113 -8.96 9.33 5.20
CA PRO A 113 -10.40 9.17 5.31
C PRO A 113 -10.90 7.78 4.93
N GLY A 114 -10.21 7.09 4.01
CA GLY A 114 -10.51 5.70 3.66
C GLY A 114 -10.25 4.75 4.82
N VAL A 115 -9.10 4.90 5.50
CA VAL A 115 -8.76 4.12 6.70
C VAL A 115 -9.81 4.30 7.79
N GLY A 116 -10.19 5.55 8.10
CA GLY A 116 -11.23 5.83 9.08
C GLY A 116 -12.60 5.27 8.69
N ALA A 117 -12.93 5.26 7.39
CA ALA A 117 -14.17 4.68 6.88
C ALA A 117 -14.20 3.14 7.01
N LEU A 118 -13.09 2.47 6.72
CA LEU A 118 -12.98 1.02 6.90
C LEU A 118 -13.01 0.64 8.38
N LEU A 119 -12.32 1.37 9.26
CA LEU A 119 -12.38 1.16 10.72
C LEU A 119 -13.82 1.27 11.25
N LYS A 120 -14.57 2.28 10.79
CA LYS A 120 -15.99 2.42 11.14
C LYS A 120 -16.79 1.18 10.75
N ARG A 121 -16.59 0.64 9.52
CA ARG A 121 -17.26 -0.58 9.05
C ARG A 121 -16.84 -1.82 9.84
N ILE A 122 -15.56 -1.93 10.19
CA ILE A 122 -15.05 -3.01 11.07
C ILE A 122 -15.83 -3.02 12.38
N GLY A 123 -16.01 -1.87 13.02
CA GLY A 123 -16.79 -1.76 14.26
C GLY A 123 -18.28 -2.06 14.07
N GLU A 124 -18.91 -1.51 13.03
CA GLU A 124 -20.34 -1.72 12.70
C GLU A 124 -20.67 -3.19 12.43
N HIS A 125 -19.79 -3.90 11.72
CA HIS A 125 -19.99 -5.30 11.32
C HIS A 125 -19.25 -6.31 12.21
N LYS A 126 -18.52 -5.84 13.24
CA LYS A 126 -17.74 -6.66 14.17
C LYS A 126 -16.76 -7.59 13.44
N LEU A 127 -16.05 -7.07 12.44
CA LEU A 127 -15.09 -7.81 11.66
C LEU A 127 -13.78 -7.96 12.45
N ASP A 128 -13.23 -9.16 12.51
CA ASP A 128 -11.96 -9.49 13.18
C ASP A 128 -10.85 -9.91 12.21
N ASN A 129 -11.22 -10.21 10.96
CA ASN A 129 -10.36 -10.76 9.92
C ASN A 129 -9.73 -9.69 9.00
N ILE A 130 -9.72 -8.41 9.38
CA ILE A 130 -9.09 -7.32 8.64
C ILE A 130 -7.94 -6.73 9.45
N ARG A 131 -6.83 -6.39 8.77
CA ARG A 131 -5.78 -5.49 9.28
C ARG A 131 -5.44 -4.46 8.21
N ILE A 132 -5.10 -3.25 8.63
CA ILE A 132 -4.91 -2.09 7.76
C ILE A 132 -3.46 -1.61 7.85
N LEU A 133 -2.86 -1.31 6.70
CA LEU A 133 -1.60 -0.61 6.57
C LEU A 133 -1.86 0.73 5.87
N GLN A 134 -1.77 1.83 6.62
CA GLN A 134 -1.87 3.17 6.05
C GLN A 134 -0.53 3.57 5.43
N HIS A 135 -0.12 2.86 4.38
CA HIS A 135 1.19 3.01 3.75
C HIS A 135 1.16 2.70 2.25
N ASP A 136 2.26 3.06 1.55
CA ASP A 136 2.45 2.71 0.14
C ASP A 136 2.61 1.18 -0.01
N ALA A 137 1.75 0.56 -0.79
CA ALA A 137 1.79 -0.88 -1.03
C ALA A 137 3.12 -1.35 -1.64
N VAL A 138 3.84 -0.50 -2.37
CA VAL A 138 5.16 -0.84 -2.94
C VAL A 138 6.18 -1.08 -1.83
N GLU A 139 6.16 -0.26 -0.78
CA GLU A 139 7.06 -0.39 0.37
C GLU A 139 6.61 -1.54 1.28
N VAL A 140 5.30 -1.72 1.46
CA VAL A 140 4.73 -2.87 2.20
C VAL A 140 5.17 -4.18 1.55
N LEU A 141 5.04 -4.32 0.23
CA LEU A 141 5.50 -5.50 -0.51
C LEU A 141 7.00 -5.72 -0.37
N ALA A 142 7.79 -4.65 -0.36
CA ALA A 142 9.24 -4.75 -0.29
C ALA A 142 9.76 -5.22 1.08
N HIS A 143 9.10 -4.78 2.16
CA HIS A 143 9.64 -4.90 3.51
C HIS A 143 8.84 -5.80 4.44
N MET A 144 7.50 -5.82 4.31
CA MET A 144 6.63 -6.42 5.32
C MET A 144 6.05 -7.79 4.92
N LEU A 145 6.07 -8.13 3.63
CA LEU A 145 5.47 -9.37 3.13
C LEU A 145 6.53 -10.39 2.74
N PRO A 146 6.58 -11.56 3.38
CA PRO A 146 7.43 -12.68 2.96
C PRO A 146 7.07 -13.17 1.55
N GLU A 147 8.02 -13.76 0.85
CA GLU A 147 7.75 -14.45 -0.41
C GLU A 147 6.81 -15.65 -0.18
N GLY A 148 5.88 -15.85 -1.11
CA GLY A 148 4.94 -16.95 -1.04
C GLY A 148 3.95 -16.90 0.12
N SER A 149 3.76 -15.74 0.78
CA SER A 149 2.92 -15.61 1.97
C SER A 149 1.44 -15.28 1.70
N LEU A 150 1.11 -14.91 0.46
CA LEU A 150 -0.24 -14.47 0.11
C LEU A 150 -1.00 -15.53 -0.69
N GLN A 151 -2.24 -15.83 -0.31
CA GLN A 151 -3.15 -16.66 -1.08
C GLN A 151 -3.87 -15.87 -2.18
N GLY A 152 -4.00 -14.57 -2.04
CA GLY A 152 -4.62 -13.72 -3.05
C GLY A 152 -4.20 -12.27 -2.96
N ILE A 153 -4.38 -11.56 -4.08
CA ILE A 153 -4.14 -10.12 -4.17
C ILE A 153 -5.32 -9.50 -4.89
N HIS A 154 -5.94 -8.47 -4.29
CA HIS A 154 -7.03 -7.68 -4.85
C HIS A 154 -6.54 -6.28 -5.22
N VAL A 155 -6.84 -5.85 -6.46
CA VAL A 155 -6.59 -4.49 -6.93
C VAL A 155 -7.84 -4.01 -7.67
N PHE A 156 -8.73 -3.33 -6.96
CA PHE A 156 -10.02 -2.93 -7.50
C PHE A 156 -10.06 -1.45 -7.82
N PHE A 157 -10.44 -1.13 -9.06
CA PHE A 157 -10.62 0.24 -9.57
C PHE A 157 -9.43 1.18 -9.30
N PRO A 158 -8.18 0.74 -9.58
CA PRO A 158 -7.03 1.62 -9.45
C PRO A 158 -7.13 2.77 -10.45
N ASP A 159 -6.47 3.90 -10.16
CA ASP A 159 -6.49 5.09 -11.01
C ASP A 159 -6.15 4.73 -12.48
N PRO A 160 -7.07 4.94 -13.43
CA PRO A 160 -6.90 4.48 -14.82
C PRO A 160 -5.96 5.37 -15.65
N TRP A 161 -5.64 6.59 -15.16
CA TRP A 161 -4.76 7.53 -15.85
C TRP A 161 -5.09 7.69 -17.34
N HIS A 162 -6.29 8.17 -17.66
CA HIS A 162 -6.89 8.20 -19.01
C HIS A 162 -5.98 8.78 -20.10
N LYS A 163 -5.15 9.80 -19.80
CA LYS A 163 -4.26 10.42 -20.78
C LYS A 163 -3.08 9.49 -21.10
N LYS A 164 -2.85 9.17 -22.38
CA LYS A 164 -1.78 8.27 -22.85
C LYS A 164 -0.40 8.56 -22.22
N LYS A 165 -0.02 9.85 -22.10
CA LYS A 165 1.23 10.27 -21.43
C LYS A 165 1.32 9.89 -19.95
N HIS A 166 0.19 9.56 -19.31
CA HIS A 166 0.10 9.17 -17.90
C HIS A 166 -0.03 7.66 -17.70
N ASN A 167 -0.18 6.85 -18.76
CA ASN A 167 -0.33 5.38 -18.61
C ASN A 167 0.85 4.75 -17.86
N LYS A 168 2.05 5.34 -17.93
CA LYS A 168 3.22 4.94 -17.13
C LYS A 168 3.02 5.02 -15.61
N ARG A 169 1.95 5.70 -15.14
CA ARG A 169 1.56 5.81 -13.73
C ARG A 169 0.59 4.72 -13.29
N ARG A 170 0.02 3.96 -14.21
CA ARG A 170 -0.87 2.84 -13.88
C ARG A 170 -0.15 1.87 -12.96
N LEU A 171 -0.86 1.37 -11.95
CA LEU A 171 -0.27 0.51 -10.93
C LEU A 171 0.18 -0.84 -11.51
N ILE A 172 -0.67 -1.46 -12.34
CA ILE A 172 -0.37 -2.76 -12.95
C ILE A 172 0.57 -2.56 -14.14
N GLN A 173 1.84 -2.75 -13.87
CA GLN A 173 2.97 -2.71 -14.79
C GLN A 173 3.88 -3.92 -14.50
N ALA A 174 4.63 -4.39 -15.48
CA ALA A 174 5.48 -5.58 -15.33
C ALA A 174 6.43 -5.55 -14.09
N PRO A 175 7.14 -4.44 -13.77
CA PRO A 175 8.01 -4.41 -12.59
C PRO A 175 7.27 -4.52 -11.26
N PHE A 176 6.05 -4.00 -11.18
CA PHE A 176 5.22 -4.11 -9.99
C PHE A 176 4.57 -5.50 -9.91
N LEU A 177 4.10 -6.03 -11.05
CA LEU A 177 3.55 -7.37 -11.13
C LEU A 177 4.56 -8.43 -10.66
N ALA A 178 5.81 -8.35 -11.05
CA ALA A 178 6.85 -9.28 -10.59
C ALA A 178 6.96 -9.31 -9.05
N LYS A 179 6.83 -8.14 -8.40
CA LYS A 179 6.79 -8.06 -6.92
C LYS A 179 5.54 -8.72 -6.34
N LEU A 180 4.37 -8.52 -6.95
CA LEU A 180 3.12 -9.16 -6.53
C LEU A 180 3.24 -10.67 -6.63
N VAL A 181 3.71 -11.17 -7.76
CA VAL A 181 3.86 -12.62 -8.03
C VAL A 181 4.83 -13.28 -7.07
N SER A 182 5.94 -12.61 -6.70
CA SER A 182 6.87 -13.16 -5.71
C SER A 182 6.24 -13.34 -4.32
N ARG A 183 5.23 -12.56 -3.97
CA ARG A 183 4.53 -12.65 -2.68
C ARG A 183 3.40 -13.69 -2.66
N LEU A 184 2.91 -14.10 -3.83
CA LEU A 184 1.88 -15.14 -3.92
C LEU A 184 2.45 -16.53 -3.57
N ALA A 185 1.67 -17.29 -2.84
CA ALA A 185 1.86 -18.72 -2.67
C ALA A 185 1.56 -19.47 -3.99
N PRO A 186 2.11 -20.68 -4.22
CA PRO A 186 1.66 -21.53 -5.32
C PRO A 186 0.15 -21.75 -5.26
N GLY A 187 -0.53 -21.64 -6.40
CA GLY A 187 -1.99 -21.71 -6.47
C GLY A 187 -2.73 -20.46 -5.98
N GLY A 188 -2.02 -19.46 -5.47
CA GLY A 188 -2.58 -18.15 -5.13
C GLY A 188 -3.03 -17.38 -6.37
N TYR A 189 -3.77 -16.29 -6.19
CA TYR A 189 -4.38 -15.55 -7.31
C TYR A 189 -4.18 -14.04 -7.23
N ILE A 190 -4.26 -13.38 -8.39
CA ILE A 190 -4.41 -11.93 -8.51
C ILE A 190 -5.77 -11.66 -9.12
N HIS A 191 -6.56 -10.80 -8.50
CA HIS A 191 -7.84 -10.31 -9.01
C HIS A 191 -7.79 -8.80 -9.15
N CYS A 192 -7.83 -8.32 -10.39
CA CYS A 192 -7.95 -6.92 -10.74
C CYS A 192 -9.35 -6.64 -11.29
N ALA A 193 -9.92 -5.47 -10.99
CA ALA A 193 -11.15 -4.99 -11.62
C ALA A 193 -11.03 -3.52 -12.00
N THR A 194 -11.61 -3.12 -13.13
CA THR A 194 -11.62 -1.73 -13.60
C THR A 194 -12.85 -1.46 -14.47
N ASP A 195 -13.32 -0.21 -14.46
CA ASP A 195 -14.39 0.29 -15.34
C ASP A 195 -13.84 1.04 -16.58
N TRP A 196 -12.52 0.97 -16.80
CA TRP A 196 -11.85 1.61 -17.94
C TRP A 196 -11.25 0.55 -18.88
N GLU A 197 -11.93 0.30 -20.00
CA GLU A 197 -11.56 -0.75 -20.95
C GLU A 197 -10.09 -0.72 -21.41
N PRO A 198 -9.48 0.44 -21.78
CA PRO A 198 -8.07 0.47 -22.16
C PRO A 198 -7.11 0.08 -21.02
N TYR A 199 -7.55 0.16 -19.75
CA TYR A 199 -6.76 -0.33 -18.63
C TYR A 199 -7.02 -1.81 -18.37
N ALA A 200 -8.26 -2.27 -18.56
CA ALA A 200 -8.58 -3.70 -18.48
C ALA A 200 -7.73 -4.49 -19.50
N GLN A 201 -7.67 -4.02 -20.73
CA GLN A 201 -6.85 -4.62 -21.79
C GLN A 201 -5.37 -4.64 -21.41
N GLN A 202 -4.82 -3.54 -20.91
CA GLN A 202 -3.43 -3.49 -20.43
C GLN A 202 -3.20 -4.47 -19.26
N MET A 203 -4.13 -4.57 -18.30
CA MET A 203 -4.03 -5.54 -17.20
C MET A 203 -3.96 -6.96 -17.76
N LEU A 204 -4.85 -7.30 -18.68
CA LEU A 204 -4.89 -8.62 -19.31
C LEU A 204 -3.55 -8.93 -20.03
N GLU A 205 -3.03 -7.98 -20.81
CA GLU A 205 -1.76 -8.12 -21.51
C GLU A 205 -0.58 -8.31 -20.55
N VAL A 206 -0.47 -7.45 -19.52
CA VAL A 206 0.64 -7.48 -18.56
C VAL A 206 0.62 -8.77 -17.73
N LEU A 207 -0.56 -9.21 -17.27
CA LEU A 207 -0.66 -10.46 -16.50
C LEU A 207 -0.44 -11.70 -17.37
N SER A 208 -0.88 -11.68 -18.63
CA SER A 208 -0.66 -12.78 -19.58
C SER A 208 0.81 -12.95 -19.98
N ALA A 209 1.58 -11.85 -19.95
CA ALA A 209 3.01 -11.88 -20.24
C ALA A 209 3.87 -12.44 -19.09
N GLU A 210 3.31 -12.59 -17.88
CA GLU A 210 4.03 -13.13 -16.72
C GLU A 210 4.04 -14.68 -16.74
N PRO A 211 5.19 -15.33 -16.93
CA PRO A 211 5.26 -16.79 -17.12
C PRO A 211 4.76 -17.61 -15.92
N GLN A 212 4.83 -17.07 -14.72
CA GLN A 212 4.40 -17.74 -13.50
C GLN A 212 2.88 -17.68 -13.30
N LEU A 213 2.17 -16.93 -14.15
CA LEU A 213 0.73 -16.80 -14.06
C LEU A 213 0.03 -17.57 -15.18
N ARG A 214 -1.22 -17.97 -14.93
CA ARG A 214 -2.15 -18.45 -15.95
C ARG A 214 -3.48 -17.73 -15.78
N ASN A 215 -4.10 -17.33 -16.87
CA ASN A 215 -5.44 -16.78 -16.82
C ASN A 215 -6.43 -17.83 -16.28
N SER A 216 -7.38 -17.42 -15.45
CA SER A 216 -8.41 -18.31 -14.91
C SER A 216 -9.49 -18.64 -15.94
N THR A 217 -9.62 -17.80 -16.99
CA THR A 217 -10.61 -17.92 -18.07
C THR A 217 -9.96 -17.55 -19.41
N ASP A 218 -10.70 -17.70 -20.50
CA ASP A 218 -10.30 -17.12 -21.79
C ASP A 218 -10.72 -15.63 -21.84
N GLY A 219 -9.75 -14.74 -21.62
CA GLY A 219 -9.98 -13.29 -21.58
C GLY A 219 -10.39 -12.76 -20.20
N PHE A 220 -11.45 -11.96 -20.14
CA PHE A 220 -11.95 -11.37 -18.90
C PHE A 220 -12.82 -12.36 -18.14
N ALA A 221 -12.65 -12.40 -16.81
CA ALA A 221 -13.41 -13.28 -15.95
C ALA A 221 -14.83 -12.73 -15.69
N PRO A 222 -15.83 -13.59 -15.50
CA PRO A 222 -17.09 -13.16 -14.93
C PRO A 222 -16.84 -12.62 -13.50
N ARG A 223 -17.63 -11.62 -13.10
CA ARG A 223 -17.51 -11.05 -11.75
C ARG A 223 -17.73 -12.13 -10.69
N PRO A 224 -16.77 -12.42 -9.81
CA PRO A 224 -16.95 -13.39 -8.73
C PRO A 224 -18.02 -12.94 -7.74
N SER A 225 -18.74 -13.90 -7.15
CA SER A 225 -19.84 -13.64 -6.21
C SER A 225 -19.42 -12.86 -4.96
N TYR A 226 -18.17 -13.03 -4.52
CA TYR A 226 -17.65 -12.29 -3.35
C TYR A 226 -17.39 -10.80 -3.63
N ARG A 227 -17.16 -10.39 -4.90
CA ARG A 227 -16.95 -8.99 -5.23
C ARG A 227 -18.30 -8.28 -5.40
N PRO A 228 -18.68 -7.37 -4.47
CA PRO A 228 -19.94 -6.65 -4.59
C PRO A 228 -19.90 -5.65 -5.75
N THR A 229 -21.07 -5.32 -6.27
CA THR A 229 -21.22 -4.20 -7.20
C THR A 229 -21.02 -2.89 -6.45
N THR A 230 -19.96 -2.14 -6.75
CA THR A 230 -19.67 -0.85 -6.12
C THR A 230 -20.63 0.25 -6.59
N LYS A 231 -20.69 1.36 -5.84
CA LYS A 231 -21.48 2.55 -6.26
C LYS A 231 -20.98 3.12 -7.60
N PHE A 232 -19.67 3.10 -7.81
CA PHE A 232 -19.04 3.54 -9.07
C PHE A 232 -19.45 2.62 -10.22
N GLU A 233 -19.40 1.33 -10.02
CA GLU A 233 -19.83 0.32 -10.98
C GLU A 233 -21.31 0.50 -11.35
N LYS A 234 -22.20 0.64 -10.36
CA LYS A 234 -23.64 0.90 -10.60
C LYS A 234 -23.87 2.17 -11.41
N ARG A 235 -23.07 3.23 -11.16
CA ARG A 235 -23.15 4.47 -11.94
C ARG A 235 -22.61 4.26 -13.36
N GLY A 236 -21.46 3.58 -13.51
CA GLY A 236 -20.87 3.26 -14.81
C GLY A 236 -21.83 2.44 -15.69
N LEU A 237 -22.37 1.37 -15.15
CA LEU A 237 -23.36 0.53 -15.84
C LEU A 237 -24.58 1.32 -16.34
N ARG A 238 -25.10 2.27 -15.54
CA ARG A 238 -26.19 3.17 -15.97
C ARG A 238 -25.81 4.10 -17.13
N LEU A 239 -24.52 4.39 -17.29
CA LEU A 239 -23.97 5.20 -18.36
C LEU A 239 -23.48 4.36 -19.56
N GLY A 240 -23.75 3.04 -19.56
CA GLY A 240 -23.33 2.11 -20.59
C GLY A 240 -21.85 1.70 -20.52
N HIS A 241 -21.17 1.97 -19.40
CA HIS A 241 -19.78 1.57 -19.20
C HIS A 241 -19.74 0.09 -18.75
N GLY A 242 -18.80 -0.69 -19.29
CA GLY A 242 -18.49 -2.02 -18.81
C GLY A 242 -17.68 -2.01 -17.51
N VAL A 243 -17.61 -3.16 -16.87
CA VAL A 243 -16.64 -3.46 -15.82
C VAL A 243 -15.99 -4.79 -16.16
N TRP A 244 -14.67 -4.81 -16.08
CA TRP A 244 -13.85 -5.95 -16.45
C TRP A 244 -13.14 -6.50 -15.21
N ASP A 245 -13.35 -7.79 -14.94
CA ASP A 245 -12.60 -8.55 -13.94
C ASP A 245 -11.51 -9.35 -14.64
N VAL A 246 -10.29 -9.28 -14.12
CA VAL A 246 -9.11 -9.98 -14.63
C VAL A 246 -8.55 -10.82 -13.50
N ILE A 247 -8.60 -12.16 -13.64
CA ILE A 247 -8.18 -13.09 -12.59
C ILE A 247 -7.13 -14.05 -13.13
N PHE A 248 -5.97 -14.05 -12.50
CA PHE A 248 -4.86 -14.94 -12.82
C PHE A 248 -4.44 -15.75 -11.60
N LEU A 249 -4.07 -17.00 -11.83
CA LEU A 249 -3.61 -17.95 -10.82
C LEU A 249 -2.10 -18.14 -10.95
N LYS A 250 -1.40 -18.19 -9.83
CA LYS A 250 0.02 -18.58 -9.81
C LYS A 250 0.14 -20.09 -10.08
N ARG A 251 1.07 -20.42 -10.97
CA ARG A 251 1.40 -21.80 -11.35
C ARG A 251 2.13 -22.54 -10.25
#